data_5378b2687901dfe765710c02a05aeb77
#
_entry.id   5378b2687901dfe765710c02a05aeb77
#
_cell.length_a   1.000
_cell.length_b   1.000
_cell.length_c   1.000
_cell.angle_alpha   90.00
_cell.angle_beta   90.00
_cell.angle_gamma   90.00
#
_symmetry.space_group_name_H-M   'P 1'
#
loop_
_entity.id
_entity.type
_entity.pdbx_description
1 polymer ?
#
loop_
_entity_poly.entity_id
_entity_poly.type
_entity_poly.pdbx_seq_one_letter_code
_entity_poly.pdbx_strand_id
1 'polypeptide(L)'
;MSLSAQQRQFRTYPDLEKKIGQHFPIENYKNENGKKFTQDYLNGKPALINFWSTTCEPCIKELPYLNKLKETLGEKANFIAITHDSKDKVEKFLAKREFNFQHITDSLPELNTYFNVLRNPMTFIIDKNGNIKEITGIVDETKFDAIVKILNK
;
A
#
# COMPACT_ATOMS: atom_id res chain seq x y z
N MET A 1 -13.58 17.65 -5.19
CA MET A 1 -13.03 18.61 -4.21
C MET A 1 -12.07 17.87 -3.28
N SER A 2 -10.85 18.34 -3.15
CA SER A 2 -9.90 17.72 -2.23
C SER A 2 -10.09 18.29 -0.82
N LEU A 3 -9.95 17.43 0.18
CA LEU A 3 -10.00 17.83 1.57
C LEU A 3 -8.68 18.46 1.99
N SER A 4 -8.72 19.43 2.88
CA SER A 4 -7.51 19.99 3.49
C SER A 4 -6.90 18.92 4.43
N ALA A 5 -5.63 19.14 4.82
CA ALA A 5 -4.95 18.23 5.75
C ALA A 5 -5.73 18.04 7.05
N GLN A 6 -6.41 19.07 7.53
CA GLN A 6 -7.18 19.02 8.77
C GLN A 6 -8.50 18.26 8.63
N GLN A 7 -9.01 18.10 7.39
CA GLN A 7 -10.30 17.48 7.11
C GLN A 7 -10.17 16.02 6.68
N ARG A 8 -8.96 15.53 6.44
CA ARG A 8 -8.78 14.16 6.01
C ARG A 8 -9.00 13.17 7.16
N GLN A 9 -9.46 11.96 6.81
CA GLN A 9 -9.70 10.87 7.74
C GLN A 9 -8.41 10.47 8.48
N PHE A 10 -7.29 10.48 7.77
CA PHE A 10 -6.00 10.08 8.31
C PHE A 10 -5.00 11.23 8.20
N ARG A 11 -4.06 11.26 9.14
CA ARG A 11 -2.97 12.22 9.14
C ARG A 11 -1.64 11.49 9.03
N THR A 12 -0.68 12.14 8.38
CA THR A 12 0.64 11.56 8.19
C THR A 12 1.70 12.68 8.21
N TYR A 13 2.94 12.33 7.93
CA TYR A 13 4.06 13.28 7.93
C TYR A 13 3.95 14.28 6.78
N PRO A 14 4.45 15.53 6.95
CA PRO A 14 4.33 16.55 5.92
C PRO A 14 4.90 16.17 4.56
N ASP A 15 6.01 15.41 4.52
CA ASP A 15 6.60 14.94 3.26
C ASP A 15 5.66 13.97 2.52
N LEU A 16 4.87 13.19 3.25
CA LEU A 16 3.89 12.27 2.67
C LEU A 16 2.59 13.00 2.29
N GLU A 17 2.19 13.99 3.09
CA GLU A 17 0.99 14.79 2.81
C GLU A 17 1.04 15.43 1.41
N LYS A 18 2.24 15.83 0.98
CA LYS A 18 2.44 16.43 -0.34
C LYS A 18 2.14 15.49 -1.50
N LYS A 19 2.15 14.18 -1.25
CA LYS A 19 1.89 13.18 -2.28
C LYS A 19 0.39 12.97 -2.53
N ILE A 20 -0.46 13.37 -1.61
CA ILE A 20 -1.91 13.18 -1.74
C ILE A 20 -2.43 13.98 -2.93
N GLY A 21 -3.23 13.33 -3.77
CA GLY A 21 -3.74 13.89 -5.01
C GLY A 21 -2.86 13.60 -6.22
N GLN A 22 -1.64 13.12 -6.02
CA GLN A 22 -0.73 12.79 -7.12
C GLN A 22 -0.92 11.36 -7.60
N HIS A 23 -0.57 11.12 -8.85
CA HIS A 23 -0.52 9.77 -9.41
C HIS A 23 0.48 8.91 -8.63
N PHE A 24 0.08 7.71 -8.23
CA PHE A 24 1.03 6.77 -7.65
C PHE A 24 1.84 6.12 -8.78
N PRO A 25 3.18 6.21 -8.76
CA PRO A 25 4.00 5.77 -9.89
C PRO A 25 4.20 4.24 -9.92
N ILE A 26 3.11 3.49 -10.08
CA ILE A 26 3.15 2.03 -10.17
C ILE A 26 4.04 1.56 -11.33
N GLU A 27 4.13 2.37 -12.39
CA GLU A 27 4.93 2.06 -13.58
C GLU A 27 6.43 1.97 -13.31
N ASN A 28 6.89 2.46 -12.14
CA ASN A 28 8.30 2.36 -11.75
C ASN A 28 8.63 1.00 -11.13
N TYR A 29 7.62 0.19 -10.83
CA TYR A 29 7.80 -1.09 -10.16
C TYR A 29 7.62 -2.24 -11.14
N LYS A 30 8.15 -3.41 -10.77
CA LYS A 30 8.09 -4.62 -11.59
C LYS A 30 7.19 -5.66 -10.92
N ASN A 31 6.45 -6.39 -11.74
CA ASN A 31 5.65 -7.51 -11.28
C ASN A 31 6.55 -8.74 -11.00
N GLU A 32 5.96 -9.83 -10.57
CA GLU A 32 6.67 -11.06 -10.25
C GLU A 32 7.39 -11.70 -11.44
N ASN A 33 7.03 -11.31 -12.66
CA ASN A 33 7.68 -11.78 -13.89
C ASN A 33 8.79 -10.82 -14.37
N GLY A 34 9.11 -9.79 -13.59
CA GLY A 34 10.14 -8.82 -13.92
C GLY A 34 9.73 -7.76 -14.91
N LYS A 35 8.45 -7.67 -15.25
CA LYS A 35 7.93 -6.65 -16.16
C LYS A 35 7.42 -5.45 -15.39
N LYS A 36 7.72 -4.25 -15.87
CA LYS A 36 7.16 -3.03 -15.29
C LYS A 36 5.65 -3.00 -15.50
N PHE A 37 4.94 -2.49 -14.50
CA PHE A 37 3.52 -2.21 -14.63
C PHE A 37 3.28 -1.09 -15.64
N THR A 38 2.13 -1.09 -16.28
CA THR A 38 1.73 0.03 -17.12
C THR A 38 1.30 1.21 -16.27
N GLN A 39 1.37 2.42 -16.82
CA GLN A 39 1.01 3.63 -16.08
C GLN A 39 -0.46 3.63 -15.64
N ASP A 40 -1.32 2.95 -16.39
CA ASP A 40 -2.76 2.88 -16.11
C ASP A 40 -3.18 1.60 -15.37
N TYR A 41 -2.22 0.84 -14.84
CA TYR A 41 -2.50 -0.45 -14.18
C TYR A 41 -3.53 -0.31 -13.05
N LEU A 42 -3.49 0.79 -12.30
CA LEU A 42 -4.38 1.01 -11.16
C LEU A 42 -5.71 1.66 -11.54
N ASN A 43 -5.95 1.94 -12.80
CA ASN A 43 -7.20 2.54 -13.24
C ASN A 43 -8.35 1.53 -13.20
N GLY A 44 -9.54 2.00 -12.84
CA GLY A 44 -10.76 1.20 -12.89
C GLY A 44 -11.31 0.78 -11.54
N LYS A 45 -10.47 0.58 -10.55
CA LYS A 45 -10.91 0.28 -9.18
C LYS A 45 -9.88 0.79 -8.17
N PRO A 46 -10.32 1.06 -6.93
CA PRO A 46 -9.38 1.56 -5.92
C PRO A 46 -8.35 0.50 -5.57
N ALA A 47 -7.26 0.94 -4.93
CA ALA A 47 -6.20 0.06 -4.49
C ALA A 47 -5.76 0.41 -3.08
N LEU A 48 -5.28 -0.59 -2.36
CA LEU A 48 -4.58 -0.43 -1.10
C LEU A 48 -3.15 -0.91 -1.32
N ILE A 49 -2.19 -0.04 -1.07
CA ILE A 49 -0.77 -0.35 -1.23
C ILE A 49 -0.11 -0.25 0.14
N ASN A 50 0.44 -1.37 0.60
CA ASN A 50 1.11 -1.45 1.90
C ASN A 50 2.61 -1.56 1.68
N PHE A 51 3.37 -0.73 2.38
CA PHE A 51 4.84 -0.76 2.39
C PHE A 51 5.29 -1.44 3.67
N TRP A 52 6.12 -2.49 3.55
CA TRP A 52 6.44 -3.37 4.68
C TRP A 52 7.81 -4.00 4.54
N SER A 53 8.23 -4.72 5.57
CA SER A 53 9.40 -5.60 5.48
C SER A 53 9.20 -6.84 6.35
N THR A 54 9.95 -7.89 6.02
CA THR A 54 9.85 -9.17 6.73
C THR A 54 10.38 -9.11 8.17
N THR A 55 11.15 -8.08 8.50
CA THR A 55 11.73 -7.88 9.83
C THR A 55 11.05 -6.74 10.61
N CYS A 56 10.00 -6.18 10.06
CA CYS A 56 9.28 -5.07 10.68
C CYS A 56 8.17 -5.59 11.58
N GLU A 57 8.36 -5.52 12.89
CA GLU A 57 7.41 -6.05 13.87
C GLU A 57 6.02 -5.41 13.77
N PRO A 58 5.89 -4.07 13.69
CA PRO A 58 4.57 -3.46 13.50
C PRO A 58 3.88 -3.88 12.19
N CYS A 59 4.67 -4.14 11.13
CA CYS A 59 4.12 -4.63 9.87
C CYS A 59 3.49 -6.00 10.04
N ILE A 60 4.15 -6.87 10.80
CA ILE A 60 3.65 -8.22 11.06
C ILE A 60 2.36 -8.17 11.87
N LYS A 61 2.29 -7.26 12.83
CA LYS A 61 1.10 -7.10 13.68
C LYS A 61 -0.14 -6.62 12.91
N GLU A 62 0.04 -5.91 11.79
CA GLU A 62 -1.12 -5.44 11.03
C GLU A 62 -1.64 -6.48 10.02
N LEU A 63 -0.91 -7.59 9.79
CA LEU A 63 -1.30 -8.59 8.78
C LEU A 63 -2.72 -9.11 8.94
N PRO A 64 -3.21 -9.45 10.15
CA PRO A 64 -4.60 -9.92 10.28
C PRO A 64 -5.62 -8.91 9.76
N TYR A 65 -5.39 -7.62 9.99
CA TYR A 65 -6.30 -6.56 9.54
C TYR A 65 -6.21 -6.37 8.01
N LEU A 66 -4.99 -6.41 7.46
CA LEU A 66 -4.80 -6.30 6.02
C LEU A 66 -5.43 -7.47 5.27
N ASN A 67 -5.24 -8.70 5.75
CA ASN A 67 -5.84 -9.89 5.14
C ASN A 67 -7.37 -9.82 5.23
N LYS A 68 -7.91 -9.33 6.35
CA LYS A 68 -9.34 -9.18 6.53
C LYS A 68 -9.93 -8.12 5.59
N LEU A 69 -9.20 -7.03 5.33
CA LEU A 69 -9.62 -6.03 4.35
C LEU A 69 -9.77 -6.65 2.96
N LYS A 70 -8.79 -7.43 2.54
CA LYS A 70 -8.85 -8.10 1.24
C LYS A 70 -9.99 -9.09 1.19
N GLU A 71 -10.17 -9.88 2.23
CA GLU A 71 -11.27 -10.84 2.32
C GLU A 71 -12.63 -10.15 2.24
N THR A 72 -12.77 -9.02 2.94
CA THR A 72 -14.04 -8.26 2.98
C THR A 72 -14.37 -7.62 1.64
N LEU A 73 -13.37 -7.05 0.95
CA LEU A 73 -13.59 -6.28 -0.28
C LEU A 73 -13.45 -7.12 -1.55
N GLY A 74 -12.67 -8.21 -1.50
CA GLY A 74 -12.50 -9.11 -2.64
C GLY A 74 -12.05 -8.38 -3.89
N GLU A 75 -12.78 -8.57 -4.99
CA GLU A 75 -12.43 -8.01 -6.29
C GLU A 75 -12.76 -6.52 -6.45
N LYS A 76 -13.35 -5.91 -5.44
CA LYS A 76 -13.72 -4.48 -5.49
C LYS A 76 -12.49 -3.55 -5.43
N ALA A 77 -11.34 -4.06 -4.99
CA ALA A 77 -10.11 -3.29 -4.87
C ALA A 77 -8.90 -4.15 -5.20
N ASN A 78 -7.80 -3.49 -5.57
CA ASN A 78 -6.50 -4.14 -5.70
C ASN A 78 -5.77 -4.06 -4.36
N PHE A 79 -5.04 -5.12 -4.00
CA PHE A 79 -4.27 -5.20 -2.76
C PHE A 79 -2.83 -5.53 -3.09
N ILE A 80 -1.93 -4.57 -2.88
CA ILE A 80 -0.53 -4.66 -3.30
C ILE A 80 0.37 -4.38 -2.09
N ALA A 81 1.41 -5.20 -1.93
CA ALA A 81 2.42 -5.02 -0.89
C ALA A 81 3.78 -4.81 -1.55
N ILE A 82 4.48 -3.76 -1.15
CA ILE A 82 5.78 -3.39 -1.72
C ILE A 82 6.83 -3.42 -0.62
N THR A 83 7.95 -4.09 -0.88
CA THR A 83 9.05 -4.21 0.07
C THR A 83 10.42 -4.08 -0.62
N HIS A 84 11.40 -3.61 0.15
CA HIS A 84 12.80 -3.64 -0.29
C HIS A 84 13.41 -5.03 -0.17
N ASP A 85 12.78 -5.93 0.58
CA ASP A 85 13.29 -7.30 0.76
C ASP A 85 13.30 -8.08 -0.56
N SER A 86 14.23 -9.04 -0.65
CA SER A 86 14.33 -9.89 -1.82
C SER A 86 13.14 -10.84 -1.93
N LYS A 87 12.89 -11.30 -3.15
CA LYS A 87 11.85 -12.30 -3.42
C LYS A 87 12.05 -13.53 -2.54
N ASP A 88 13.29 -13.99 -2.38
CA ASP A 88 13.60 -15.15 -1.56
C ASP A 88 13.20 -14.95 -0.09
N LYS A 89 13.52 -13.80 0.48
CA LYS A 89 13.11 -13.48 1.86
C LYS A 89 11.60 -13.44 2.02
N VAL A 90 10.91 -12.85 1.04
CA VAL A 90 9.45 -12.77 1.06
C VAL A 90 8.84 -14.16 0.96
N GLU A 91 9.35 -15.01 0.07
CA GLU A 91 8.84 -16.39 -0.08
C GLU A 91 9.01 -17.19 1.21
N LYS A 92 10.16 -17.06 1.89
CA LYS A 92 10.39 -17.72 3.17
C LYS A 92 9.43 -17.21 4.25
N PHE A 93 9.17 -15.91 4.26
CA PHE A 93 8.21 -15.30 5.18
C PHE A 93 6.80 -15.85 4.93
N LEU A 94 6.37 -15.88 3.67
CA LEU A 94 5.03 -16.34 3.29
C LEU A 94 4.82 -17.83 3.53
N ALA A 95 5.88 -18.60 3.60
CA ALA A 95 5.78 -20.03 3.97
C ALA A 95 5.34 -20.21 5.42
N LYS A 96 5.52 -19.20 6.28
CA LYS A 96 5.21 -19.27 7.71
C LYS A 96 4.08 -18.36 8.14
N ARG A 97 3.76 -17.34 7.36
CA ARG A 97 2.75 -16.33 7.70
C ARG A 97 1.91 -16.00 6.49
N GLU A 98 0.62 -15.76 6.73
CA GLU A 98 -0.33 -15.40 5.67
C GLU A 98 -0.27 -13.91 5.39
N PHE A 99 -0.05 -13.55 4.13
CA PHE A 99 -0.16 -12.19 3.63
C PHE A 99 -0.61 -12.27 2.18
N ASN A 100 -1.92 -12.16 1.95
CA ASN A 100 -2.59 -12.53 0.69
C ASN A 100 -2.64 -11.41 -0.33
N PHE A 101 -1.71 -10.46 -0.28
CA PHE A 101 -1.60 -9.38 -1.25
C PHE A 101 -0.75 -9.80 -2.44
N GLN A 102 -0.87 -9.05 -3.53
CA GLN A 102 0.07 -9.14 -4.64
C GLN A 102 1.40 -8.52 -4.17
N HIS A 103 2.50 -9.26 -4.28
CA HIS A 103 3.80 -8.86 -3.73
C HIS A 103 4.73 -8.29 -4.79
N ILE A 104 5.28 -7.11 -4.50
CA ILE A 104 6.35 -6.48 -5.26
C ILE A 104 7.58 -6.44 -4.36
N THR A 105 8.65 -7.13 -4.78
CA THR A 105 9.87 -7.32 -3.98
C THR A 105 11.05 -6.58 -4.63
N ASP A 106 12.20 -6.59 -3.95
CA ASP A 106 13.45 -6.06 -4.51
C ASP A 106 13.35 -4.60 -4.97
N SER A 107 12.59 -3.79 -4.24
CA SER A 107 12.24 -2.44 -4.68
C SER A 107 13.05 -1.32 -4.01
N LEU A 108 14.20 -1.63 -3.41
CA LEU A 108 14.97 -0.64 -2.67
C LEU A 108 15.31 0.61 -3.48
N PRO A 109 15.81 0.50 -4.74
CA PRO A 109 16.12 1.70 -5.52
C PRO A 109 14.89 2.58 -5.77
N GLU A 110 13.77 1.96 -6.12
CA GLU A 110 12.51 2.67 -6.40
C GLU A 110 11.98 3.34 -5.14
N LEU A 111 12.04 2.65 -4.01
CA LEU A 111 11.58 3.20 -2.73
C LEU A 111 12.45 4.37 -2.27
N ASN A 112 13.76 4.26 -2.41
CA ASN A 112 14.69 5.33 -2.05
C ASN A 112 14.53 6.55 -2.95
N THR A 113 14.17 6.37 -4.20
CA THR A 113 13.91 7.46 -5.13
C THR A 113 12.59 8.17 -4.81
N TYR A 114 11.58 7.40 -4.43
CA TYR A 114 10.23 7.93 -4.19
C TYR A 114 10.08 8.59 -2.82
N PHE A 115 10.69 8.02 -1.78
CA PHE A 115 10.56 8.51 -0.41
C PHE A 115 11.83 9.20 0.07
N ASN A 116 11.67 10.37 0.69
CA ASN A 116 12.78 11.03 1.39
C ASN A 116 13.20 10.22 2.62
N VAL A 117 12.20 9.69 3.32
CA VAL A 117 12.40 8.81 4.49
C VAL A 117 11.51 7.60 4.28
N LEU A 118 12.11 6.41 4.20
CA LEU A 118 11.35 5.17 4.11
C LEU A 118 10.87 4.77 5.51
N ARG A 119 9.56 4.68 5.65
CA ARG A 119 8.93 4.29 6.92
C ARG A 119 8.10 3.04 6.69
N ASN A 120 8.22 2.07 7.57
CA ASN A 120 7.41 0.86 7.56
C ASN A 120 6.75 0.69 8.92
N PRO A 121 5.45 0.39 8.98
CA PRO A 121 4.56 0.26 7.84
C PRO A 121 4.00 1.60 7.36
N MET A 122 3.63 1.64 6.09
CA MET A 122 2.81 2.71 5.52
C MET A 122 1.75 2.08 4.64
N THR A 123 0.58 2.71 4.58
CA THR A 123 -0.49 2.26 3.70
C THR A 123 -1.02 3.44 2.91
N PHE A 124 -1.01 3.30 1.58
CA PHE A 124 -1.57 4.26 0.65
C PHE A 124 -2.90 3.76 0.16
N ILE A 125 -3.91 4.62 0.17
CA ILE A 125 -5.20 4.34 -0.44
C ILE A 125 -5.26 5.10 -1.76
N ILE A 126 -5.45 4.37 -2.85
CA ILE A 126 -5.41 4.88 -4.21
C ILE A 126 -6.82 4.87 -4.77
N ASP A 127 -7.24 5.95 -5.41
CA ASP A 127 -8.56 6.02 -6.04
C ASP A 127 -8.55 5.27 -7.39
N LYS A 128 -9.71 5.15 -8.02
CA LYS A 128 -9.86 4.41 -9.27
C LYS A 128 -9.25 5.10 -10.49
N ASN A 129 -8.66 6.27 -10.30
CA ASN A 129 -7.89 6.96 -11.34
C ASN A 129 -6.37 6.82 -11.13
N GLY A 130 -5.96 6.03 -10.13
CA GLY A 130 -4.54 5.82 -9.83
C GLY A 130 -3.91 6.91 -8.99
N ASN A 131 -4.71 7.81 -8.42
CA ASN A 131 -4.21 8.92 -7.61
C ASN A 131 -4.28 8.60 -6.12
N ILE A 132 -3.31 9.13 -5.37
CA ILE A 132 -3.22 8.91 -3.93
C ILE A 132 -4.33 9.68 -3.23
N LYS A 133 -5.22 8.97 -2.54
CA LYS A 133 -6.35 9.57 -1.82
C LYS A 133 -6.05 9.78 -0.35
N GLU A 134 -5.44 8.79 0.30
CA GLU A 134 -5.11 8.83 1.71
C GLU A 134 -3.80 8.09 1.96
N ILE A 135 -3.09 8.49 3.02
CA ILE A 135 -1.89 7.82 3.50
C ILE A 135 -2.03 7.67 5.01
N THR A 136 -1.73 6.48 5.53
CA THR A 136 -1.74 6.23 6.96
C THR A 136 -0.53 5.39 7.36
N GLY A 137 -0.22 5.37 8.66
CA GLY A 137 0.79 4.47 9.20
C GLY A 137 0.23 3.07 9.41
N ILE A 138 0.37 2.54 10.63
CA ILE A 138 -0.10 1.18 10.93
C ILE A 138 -1.62 1.07 10.76
N VAL A 139 -2.07 -0.04 10.18
CA VAL A 139 -3.49 -0.37 10.04
C VAL A 139 -3.87 -1.31 11.17
N ASP A 140 -4.83 -0.89 11.98
CA ASP A 140 -5.34 -1.66 13.10
C ASP A 140 -6.87 -1.65 13.09
N GLU A 141 -7.45 -2.18 14.16
CA GLU A 141 -8.90 -2.25 14.29
C GLU A 141 -9.58 -0.87 14.17
N THR A 142 -8.94 0.18 14.70
CA THR A 142 -9.54 1.52 14.71
C THR A 142 -9.70 2.12 13.31
N LYS A 143 -8.86 1.70 12.36
CA LYS A 143 -8.87 2.22 10.99
C LYS A 143 -9.63 1.33 10.01
N PHE A 144 -9.94 0.11 10.40
CA PHE A 144 -10.52 -0.89 9.50
C PHE A 144 -11.80 -0.40 8.81
N ASP A 145 -12.78 0.05 9.60
CA ASP A 145 -14.07 0.48 9.05
C ASP A 145 -13.95 1.69 8.13
N ALA A 146 -13.08 2.65 8.48
CA ALA A 146 -12.86 3.82 7.67
C ALA A 146 -12.26 3.45 6.32
N ILE A 147 -11.29 2.53 6.31
CA ILE A 147 -10.67 2.05 5.07
C ILE A 147 -11.68 1.33 4.19
N VAL A 148 -12.51 0.45 4.77
CA VAL A 148 -13.57 -0.25 4.04
C VAL A 148 -14.49 0.75 3.36
N LYS A 149 -14.91 1.80 4.06
CA LYS A 149 -15.79 2.84 3.50
C LYS A 149 -15.14 3.55 2.30
N ILE A 150 -13.87 3.89 2.43
CA ILE A 150 -13.15 4.59 1.36
C ILE A 150 -13.00 3.70 0.13
N LEU A 151 -12.61 2.43 0.31
CA LEU A 151 -12.38 1.51 -0.78
C LEU A 151 -13.67 1.00 -1.43
N ASN A 152 -14.80 1.13 -0.75
CA ASN A 152 -16.08 0.61 -1.23
C ASN A 152 -16.87 1.63 -2.07
N LYS A 153 -16.33 2.80 -2.30
CA LYS A 153 -16.99 3.86 -3.06
C LYS A 153 -16.80 3.73 -4.56
#